data_60459c1a60f8d218beba7dd84864d4e4
#
_entry.id   60459c1a60f8d218beba7dd84864d4e4
#
_cell.length_a   1.000
_cell.length_b   1.000
_cell.length_c   1.000
_cell.angle_alpha   90.00
_cell.angle_beta   90.00
_cell.angle_gamma   90.00
#
_symmetry.space_group_name_H-M   'P 1'
#
loop_
_entity.id
_entity.type
_entity.pdbx_description
1 polymer ?
#
loop_
_entity_poly.entity_id
_entity_poly.type
_entity_poly.pdbx_seq_one_letter_code
_entity_poly.pdbx_strand_id
1 'polypeptide(L)'
;KSLINENKEIILLNQNINLPSIGKRDVTLLDKFIIENKKYPNKNEINLLEEEYFDFMMNDKKRNNFNNKLQNIANKYKLKLLDKSLYQCNYNLRTCDIFTSGNRKINYNDNHHTLQGIKFLGERIYKMNWLGISLD
;
A
#
# COMPACT_ATOMS: atom_id res chain seq x y z
N LYS A 1 -20.06 6.14 -24.78
CA LYS A 1 -18.84 5.86 -25.56
C LYS A 1 -17.85 5.12 -24.67
N SER A 2 -17.20 4.09 -25.20
CA SER A 2 -16.17 3.35 -24.47
C SER A 2 -14.83 4.07 -24.60
N LEU A 3 -14.12 4.33 -23.49
CA LEU A 3 -12.79 4.97 -23.49
C LEU A 3 -11.78 4.19 -24.34
N ILE A 4 -11.96 2.87 -24.48
CA ILE A 4 -11.11 2.00 -25.32
C ILE A 4 -11.17 2.41 -26.78
N ASN A 5 -12.32 2.91 -27.26
CA ASN A 5 -12.50 3.32 -28.65
C ASN A 5 -11.93 4.72 -28.96
N GLU A 6 -11.37 5.42 -27.98
CA GLU A 6 -10.84 6.77 -28.14
C GLU A 6 -9.31 6.83 -28.22
N ASN A 7 -8.63 5.68 -28.46
CA ASN A 7 -7.16 5.55 -28.43
C ASN A 7 -6.53 6.09 -27.14
N LYS A 8 -7.24 5.98 -26.02
CA LYS A 8 -6.72 6.38 -24.70
C LYS A 8 -6.04 5.19 -24.03
N GLU A 9 -4.87 5.42 -23.46
CA GLU A 9 -4.25 4.45 -22.59
C GLU A 9 -5.05 4.37 -21.28
N ILE A 10 -5.52 3.16 -20.94
CA ILE A 10 -6.26 2.91 -19.72
C ILE A 10 -5.38 2.06 -18.80
N ILE A 11 -5.09 2.61 -17.64
CA ILE A 11 -4.34 1.92 -16.59
C ILE A 11 -5.29 1.65 -15.42
N LEU A 12 -5.40 0.39 -15.03
CA LEU A 12 -6.13 -0.01 -13.83
C LEU A 12 -5.19 0.00 -12.63
N LEU A 13 -5.70 0.40 -11.50
CA LEU A 13 -5.00 0.36 -10.22
C LEU A 13 -5.72 -0.62 -9.30
N ASN A 14 -4.99 -1.51 -8.66
CA ASN A 14 -5.59 -2.38 -7.66
C ASN A 14 -6.03 -1.60 -6.41
N GLN A 15 -6.81 -2.25 -5.55
CA GLN A 15 -7.26 -1.64 -4.29
C GLN A 15 -6.07 -1.35 -3.38
N ASN A 16 -6.11 -0.19 -2.75
CA ASN A 16 -5.11 0.22 -1.76
C ASN A 16 -5.03 -0.78 -0.60
N ILE A 17 -3.91 -0.76 0.08
CA ILE A 17 -3.74 -1.48 1.32
C ILE A 17 -4.51 -0.70 2.39
N ASN A 18 -5.59 -1.27 2.88
CA ASN A 18 -6.23 -0.75 4.08
C ASN A 18 -5.50 -1.32 5.29
N LEU A 19 -5.02 -0.45 6.16
CA LEU A 19 -4.49 -0.89 7.45
C LEU A 19 -5.60 -1.53 8.28
N PRO A 20 -5.29 -2.56 9.09
CA PRO A 20 -6.26 -3.06 10.04
C PRO A 20 -6.67 -1.94 10.99
N SER A 21 -7.93 -1.51 10.91
CA SER A 21 -8.49 -0.65 11.94
C SER A 21 -8.79 -1.49 13.16
N ILE A 22 -8.20 -1.14 14.30
CA ILE A 22 -8.39 -1.87 15.55
C ILE A 22 -9.46 -1.17 16.38
N GLY A 23 -10.62 -1.80 16.46
CA GLY A 23 -11.78 -1.29 17.20
C GLY A 23 -12.59 -0.23 16.44
N LYS A 24 -13.39 0.56 17.18
CA LYS A 24 -14.24 1.63 16.62
C LYS A 24 -13.49 2.93 16.27
N ARG A 25 -12.18 2.98 16.49
CA ARG A 25 -11.31 4.13 16.21
C ARG A 25 -10.36 3.70 15.12
N ASP A 26 -10.06 4.59 14.18
CA ASP A 26 -9.09 4.41 13.09
C ASP A 26 -7.64 4.29 13.61
N VAL A 27 -7.41 3.30 14.48
CA VAL A 27 -6.14 3.06 15.18
C VAL A 27 -5.34 2.06 14.35
N THR A 28 -4.15 2.45 13.91
CA THR A 28 -3.25 1.55 13.18
C THR A 28 -2.57 0.54 14.12
N LEU A 29 -1.96 -0.52 13.56
CA LEU A 29 -1.13 -1.46 14.35
C LEU A 29 -0.06 -0.74 15.17
N LEU A 30 0.60 0.26 14.58
CA LEU A 30 1.58 1.09 15.26
C LEU A 30 0.97 1.88 16.43
N ASP A 31 -0.21 2.49 16.22
CA ASP A 31 -0.88 3.23 17.30
C ASP A 31 -1.26 2.30 18.44
N LYS A 32 -1.76 1.10 18.12
CA LYS A 32 -2.06 0.06 19.11
C LYS A 32 -0.81 -0.29 19.92
N PHE A 33 0.30 -0.57 19.24
CA PHE A 33 1.58 -0.87 19.90
C PHE A 33 1.98 0.24 20.89
N ILE A 34 1.93 1.52 20.44
CA ILE A 34 2.30 2.68 21.27
C ILE A 34 1.36 2.82 22.48
N ILE A 35 0.05 2.61 22.28
CA ILE A 35 -0.94 2.72 23.36
C ILE A 35 -0.72 1.64 24.41
N GLU A 36 -0.49 0.39 23.99
CA GLU A 36 -0.32 -0.76 24.87
C GLU A 36 1.03 -0.74 25.61
N ASN A 37 2.12 -0.41 24.92
CA ASN A 37 3.47 -0.47 25.46
C ASN A 37 3.98 0.86 26.05
N LYS A 38 3.25 1.97 25.86
CA LYS A 38 3.62 3.33 26.35
C LYS A 38 5.01 3.79 25.86
N LYS A 39 5.47 3.27 24.71
CA LYS A 39 6.76 3.61 24.10
C LYS A 39 6.69 3.52 22.59
N TYR A 40 7.64 4.15 21.90
CA TYR A 40 7.87 3.90 20.48
C TYR A 40 8.55 2.55 20.27
N PRO A 41 8.24 1.82 19.18
CA PRO A 41 8.88 0.55 18.89
C PRO A 41 10.37 0.74 18.55
N ASN A 42 11.19 -0.18 19.01
CA ASN A 42 12.58 -0.32 18.57
C ASN A 42 12.64 -0.99 17.18
N LYS A 43 13.86 -1.13 16.61
CA LYS A 43 14.04 -1.66 15.26
C LYS A 43 13.47 -3.07 15.07
N ASN A 44 13.62 -3.96 16.05
CA ASN A 44 13.10 -5.32 15.96
C ASN A 44 11.57 -5.33 16.04
N GLU A 45 11.00 -4.50 16.91
CA GLU A 45 9.56 -4.33 17.05
C GLU A 45 8.94 -3.70 15.79
N ILE A 46 9.66 -2.78 15.11
CA ILE A 46 9.25 -2.23 13.81
C ILE A 46 9.16 -3.34 12.77
N ASN A 47 10.21 -4.18 12.64
CA ASN A 47 10.22 -5.28 11.69
C ASN A 47 9.03 -6.24 11.90
N LEU A 48 8.73 -6.60 13.16
CA LEU A 48 7.57 -7.45 13.48
C LEU A 48 6.24 -6.80 13.08
N LEU A 49 6.08 -5.50 13.32
CA LEU A 49 4.88 -4.76 12.92
C LEU A 49 4.75 -4.68 11.39
N GLU A 50 5.86 -4.54 10.66
CA GLU A 50 5.88 -4.51 9.20
C GLU A 50 5.54 -5.88 8.59
N GLU A 51 5.99 -6.99 9.23
CA GLU A 51 5.60 -8.35 8.87
C GLU A 51 4.11 -8.59 9.16
N GLU A 52 3.62 -8.21 10.34
CA GLU A 52 2.20 -8.31 10.71
C GLU A 52 1.32 -7.54 9.72
N TYR A 53 1.77 -6.36 9.29
CA TYR A 53 1.05 -5.57 8.31
C TYR A 53 1.01 -6.26 6.94
N PHE A 54 2.12 -6.83 6.51
CA PHE A 54 2.16 -7.61 5.27
C PHE A 54 1.20 -8.80 5.33
N ASP A 55 1.22 -9.57 6.40
CA ASP A 55 0.36 -10.74 6.57
C ASP A 55 -1.12 -10.34 6.63
N PHE A 56 -1.45 -9.23 7.29
CA PHE A 56 -2.81 -8.69 7.26
C PHE A 56 -3.25 -8.36 5.82
N MET A 57 -2.42 -7.66 5.07
CA MET A 57 -2.69 -7.33 3.68
C MET A 57 -2.92 -8.58 2.82
N MET A 58 -2.07 -9.60 2.99
CA MET A 58 -2.18 -10.85 2.20
C MET A 58 -3.43 -11.66 2.54
N ASN A 59 -3.90 -11.58 3.78
CA ASN A 59 -5.07 -12.31 4.25
C ASN A 59 -6.41 -11.55 4.08
N ASP A 60 -6.41 -10.32 3.59
CA ASP A 60 -7.64 -9.56 3.33
C ASP A 60 -8.42 -10.16 2.14
N LYS A 61 -9.39 -11.01 2.46
CA LYS A 61 -10.23 -11.70 1.47
C LYS A 61 -11.02 -10.74 0.57
N LYS A 62 -11.47 -9.59 1.11
CA LYS A 62 -12.25 -8.60 0.33
C LYS A 62 -11.37 -7.93 -0.70
N ARG A 63 -10.19 -7.47 -0.29
CA ARG A 63 -9.18 -6.88 -1.17
C ARG A 63 -8.76 -7.87 -2.25
N ASN A 64 -8.40 -9.09 -1.86
CA ASN A 64 -7.92 -10.12 -2.78
C ASN A 64 -8.99 -10.48 -3.81
N ASN A 65 -10.25 -10.65 -3.40
CA ASN A 65 -11.36 -10.92 -4.31
C ASN A 65 -11.59 -9.76 -5.30
N PHE A 66 -11.52 -8.51 -4.83
CA PHE A 66 -11.64 -7.34 -5.70
C PHE A 66 -10.48 -7.28 -6.70
N ASN A 67 -9.24 -7.46 -6.25
CA ASN A 67 -8.05 -7.41 -7.10
C ASN A 67 -8.05 -8.53 -8.14
N ASN A 68 -8.52 -9.73 -7.79
CA ASN A 68 -8.69 -10.83 -8.75
C ASN A 68 -9.71 -10.47 -9.85
N LYS A 69 -10.81 -9.80 -9.51
CA LYS A 69 -11.78 -9.29 -10.51
C LYS A 69 -11.15 -8.26 -11.43
N LEU A 70 -10.36 -7.32 -10.88
CA LEU A 70 -9.63 -6.33 -11.69
C LEU A 70 -8.61 -7.01 -12.62
N GLN A 71 -7.89 -8.01 -12.13
CA GLN A 71 -6.95 -8.78 -12.96
C GLN A 71 -7.65 -9.47 -14.13
N ASN A 72 -8.83 -10.07 -13.89
CA ASN A 72 -9.62 -10.69 -14.95
C ASN A 72 -10.08 -9.63 -15.99
N ILE A 73 -10.48 -8.44 -15.56
CA ILE A 73 -10.84 -7.34 -16.45
C ILE A 73 -9.61 -6.89 -17.25
N ALA A 74 -8.47 -6.68 -16.58
CA ALA A 74 -7.23 -6.30 -17.23
C ALA A 74 -6.83 -7.31 -18.33
N ASN A 75 -6.86 -8.60 -18.01
CA ASN A 75 -6.55 -9.68 -18.96
C ASN A 75 -7.51 -9.69 -20.15
N LYS A 76 -8.84 -9.60 -19.88
CA LYS A 76 -9.88 -9.62 -20.91
C LYS A 76 -9.72 -8.48 -21.93
N TYR A 77 -9.39 -7.29 -21.46
CA TYR A 77 -9.29 -6.09 -22.29
C TYR A 77 -7.85 -5.69 -22.62
N LYS A 78 -6.86 -6.51 -22.25
CA LYS A 78 -5.42 -6.25 -22.44
C LYS A 78 -4.98 -4.89 -21.86
N LEU A 79 -5.49 -4.56 -20.68
CA LEU A 79 -5.18 -3.32 -19.98
C LEU A 79 -3.99 -3.52 -19.04
N LYS A 80 -3.24 -2.45 -18.80
CA LYS A 80 -2.21 -2.42 -17.77
C LYS A 80 -2.86 -2.39 -16.39
N LEU A 81 -2.47 -3.29 -15.51
CA LEU A 81 -2.85 -3.28 -14.09
C LEU A 81 -1.61 -3.02 -13.24
N LEU A 82 -1.65 -1.98 -12.42
CA LEU A 82 -0.57 -1.62 -11.50
C LEU A 82 -0.94 -2.01 -10.07
N ASP A 83 -0.02 -2.69 -9.40
CA ASP A 83 -0.16 -3.07 -8.00
C ASP A 83 0.37 -1.98 -7.08
N LYS A 84 -0.54 -1.31 -6.36
CA LYS A 84 -0.19 -0.25 -5.40
C LYS A 84 0.62 -0.74 -4.21
N SER A 85 0.58 -2.03 -3.88
CA SER A 85 1.38 -2.55 -2.77
C SER A 85 2.88 -2.56 -3.05
N LEU A 86 3.29 -2.58 -4.34
CA LEU A 86 4.71 -2.67 -4.71
C LEU A 86 5.56 -1.47 -4.26
N TYR A 87 4.97 -0.29 -4.11
CA TYR A 87 5.72 0.87 -3.64
C TYR A 87 5.74 1.02 -2.11
N GLN A 88 4.96 0.23 -1.38
CA GLN A 88 4.93 0.26 0.09
C GLN A 88 5.43 -1.05 0.71
N CYS A 89 5.36 -2.17 -0.02
CA CYS A 89 5.68 -3.49 0.52
C CYS A 89 6.84 -4.15 -0.24
N ASN A 90 7.59 -4.97 0.47
CA ASN A 90 8.62 -5.86 -0.07
C ASN A 90 8.14 -7.30 0.06
N TYR A 91 7.76 -7.91 -1.06
CA TYR A 91 7.24 -9.28 -1.09
C TYR A 91 8.29 -10.34 -0.75
N ASN A 92 9.56 -10.08 -1.08
CA ASN A 92 10.65 -11.02 -0.77
C ASN A 92 10.95 -11.06 0.74
N LEU A 93 10.88 -9.91 1.40
CA LEU A 93 11.09 -9.79 2.84
C LEU A 93 9.79 -9.99 3.63
N ARG A 94 8.62 -10.04 2.96
CA ARG A 94 7.29 -10.13 3.56
C ARG A 94 7.03 -8.99 4.56
N THR A 95 7.38 -7.76 4.18
CA THR A 95 7.21 -6.57 5.01
C THR A 95 6.49 -5.47 4.24
N CYS A 96 5.72 -4.62 4.96
CA CYS A 96 5.21 -3.36 4.43
C CYS A 96 5.67 -2.22 5.32
N ASP A 97 6.25 -1.19 4.72
CA ASP A 97 6.78 -0.06 5.49
C ASP A 97 5.67 0.66 6.28
N ILE A 98 5.89 0.86 7.58
CA ILE A 98 5.08 1.69 8.47
C ILE A 98 5.75 3.02 8.82
N PHE A 99 7.08 3.09 8.60
CA PHE A 99 7.89 4.29 8.76
C PHE A 99 8.63 4.66 7.48
N THR A 100 8.87 5.95 7.32
CA THR A 100 9.83 6.46 6.34
C THR A 100 11.27 6.17 6.81
N SER A 101 12.26 6.32 5.93
CA SER A 101 13.69 6.22 6.30
C SER A 101 14.11 7.19 7.42
N GLY A 102 13.37 8.28 7.62
CA GLY A 102 13.58 9.23 8.71
C GLY A 102 12.74 8.94 9.96
N ASN A 103 12.27 7.72 10.17
CA ASN A 103 11.46 7.31 11.32
C ASN A 103 10.16 8.13 11.49
N ARG A 104 9.55 8.58 10.39
CA ARG A 104 8.26 9.26 10.41
C ARG A 104 7.17 8.29 9.99
N LYS A 105 6.06 8.28 10.72
CA LYS A 105 4.89 7.44 10.42
C LYS A 105 4.39 7.70 9.00
N ILE A 106 4.21 6.64 8.21
CA ILE A 106 3.72 6.74 6.82
C ILE A 106 2.22 7.00 6.80
N ASN A 107 1.45 6.26 7.59
CA ASN A 107 0.01 6.35 7.59
C ASN A 107 -0.51 7.12 8.81
N TYR A 108 -1.41 8.06 8.57
CA TYR A 108 -2.11 8.78 9.64
C TYR A 108 -3.14 7.85 10.32
N ASN A 109 -3.95 7.18 9.52
CA ASN A 109 -4.93 6.17 9.94
C ASN A 109 -4.95 5.00 8.94
N ASP A 110 -6.00 4.18 8.93
CA ASP A 110 -6.16 3.03 8.05
C ASP A 110 -6.17 3.37 6.55
N ASN A 111 -6.60 4.58 6.16
CA ASN A 111 -6.83 4.98 4.77
C ASN A 111 -6.02 6.19 4.30
N HIS A 112 -5.40 6.93 5.20
CA HIS A 112 -4.74 8.19 4.86
C HIS A 112 -3.24 8.18 5.22
N HIS A 113 -2.44 8.70 4.31
CA HIS A 113 -1.01 8.89 4.53
C HIS A 113 -0.73 10.24 5.22
N THR A 114 0.35 10.28 5.99
CA THR A 114 0.93 11.54 6.46
C THR A 114 1.61 12.28 5.31
N LEU A 115 1.89 13.58 5.49
CA LEU A 115 2.64 14.34 4.49
C LEU A 115 4.03 13.72 4.21
N GLN A 116 4.71 13.26 5.26
CA GLN A 116 6.01 12.58 5.13
C GLN A 116 5.86 11.22 4.43
N GLY A 117 4.78 10.49 4.72
CA GLY A 117 4.45 9.25 4.05
C GLY A 117 4.20 9.46 2.55
N ILE A 118 3.42 10.49 2.18
CA ILE A 118 3.17 10.82 0.77
C ILE A 118 4.49 11.16 0.04
N LYS A 119 5.37 11.96 0.64
CA LYS A 119 6.68 12.28 0.04
C LYS A 119 7.53 11.02 -0.14
N PHE A 120 7.65 10.20 0.89
CA PHE A 120 8.42 8.96 0.85
C PHE A 120 7.91 7.99 -0.23
N LEU A 121 6.60 7.75 -0.27
CA LEU A 121 5.99 6.86 -1.27
C LEU A 121 6.08 7.46 -2.68
N GLY A 122 5.90 8.78 -2.84
CA GLY A 122 6.04 9.47 -4.11
C GLY A 122 7.46 9.35 -4.69
N GLU A 123 8.50 9.53 -3.87
CA GLU A 123 9.88 9.29 -4.29
C GLU A 123 10.13 7.85 -4.71
N ARG A 124 9.55 6.88 -4.01
CA ARG A 124 9.67 5.46 -4.35
C ARG A 124 8.96 5.13 -5.67
N ILE A 125 7.73 5.64 -5.87
CA ILE A 125 6.98 5.52 -7.11
C ILE A 125 7.81 6.06 -8.29
N TYR A 126 8.42 7.21 -8.13
CA TYR A 126 9.28 7.83 -9.14
C TYR A 126 10.52 6.98 -9.43
N LYS A 127 11.30 6.61 -8.40
CA LYS A 127 12.53 5.81 -8.53
C LYS A 127 12.30 4.43 -9.14
N MET A 128 11.15 3.82 -8.89
CA MET A 128 10.77 2.51 -9.45
C MET A 128 10.22 2.63 -10.88
N ASN A 129 10.03 3.83 -11.40
CA ASN A 129 9.24 4.05 -12.62
C ASN A 129 7.92 3.26 -12.60
N TRP A 130 7.23 3.28 -11.45
CA TRP A 130 6.06 2.41 -11.20
C TRP A 130 4.94 2.62 -12.21
N LEU A 131 4.72 3.84 -12.69
CA LEU A 131 3.75 4.12 -13.74
C LEU A 131 4.22 3.59 -15.10
N GLY A 132 5.54 3.42 -15.31
CA GLY A 132 6.13 3.04 -16.59
C GLY A 132 5.92 4.11 -17.66
N ILE A 133 5.88 5.38 -17.23
CA ILE A 133 5.77 6.55 -18.12
C ILE A 133 7.19 7.13 -18.28
N SER A 134 7.63 7.30 -19.52
CA SER A 134 8.84 8.10 -19.83
C SER A 134 8.50 9.56 -19.51
N LEU A 135 9.19 10.14 -18.56
CA LEU A 135 9.13 11.59 -18.30
C LEU A 135 10.26 12.21 -19.14
N ASP A 136 10.00 12.38 -20.45
CA ASP A 136 10.88 13.12 -21.35
C ASP A 136 10.79 14.61 -21.05
#